data_28bc8870e5f3437213821c96841295a5
#
_entry.id   28bc8870e5f3437213821c96841295a5
#
_cell.length_a   1.000
_cell.length_b   1.000
_cell.length_c   1.000
_cell.angle_alpha   90.00
_cell.angle_beta   90.00
_cell.angle_gamma   90.00
#
_symmetry.space_group_name_H-M   'P 1'
#
loop_
_entity.id
_entity.type
_entity.pdbx_description
1 polymer ?
#
loop_
_entity_poly.entity_id
_entity_poly.type
_entity_poly.pdbx_seq_one_letter_code
_entity_poly.pdbx_strand_id
1 'polypeptide(L)' 'TVTPLHEYQIHFSYDLIGKIDHYFRTQNIEVIEQQYEEDVVYHFVNQCDISKDLMELSNGKIQIQYIQDIETECVI' A
#
# COMPACT_ATOMS: atom_id res chain seq x y z
N THR A 1 -6.14 23.09 -5.73
CA THR A 1 -5.43 22.01 -6.42
C THR A 1 -5.88 20.67 -5.88
N VAL A 2 -6.29 19.80 -6.78
CA VAL A 2 -6.72 18.46 -6.42
C VAL A 2 -5.50 17.52 -6.58
N THR A 3 -5.19 16.80 -5.51
CA THR A 3 -4.14 15.80 -5.53
C THR A 3 -4.79 14.43 -5.62
N PRO A 4 -4.65 13.72 -6.74
CA PRO A 4 -5.25 12.38 -6.84
C PRO A 4 -4.47 11.38 -6.01
N LEU A 5 -5.20 10.61 -5.21
CA LEU A 5 -4.64 9.52 -4.43
C LEU A 5 -5.33 8.24 -4.84
N HIS A 6 -4.59 7.15 -4.84
CA HIS A 6 -5.11 5.84 -5.16
C HIS A 6 -5.08 4.97 -3.90
N GLU A 7 -6.19 4.36 -3.57
CA GLU A 7 -6.29 3.47 -2.43
C GLU A 7 -6.09 2.04 -2.87
N TYR A 8 -5.16 1.36 -2.20
CA TYR A 8 -4.83 -0.02 -2.49
C TYR A 8 -4.91 -0.86 -1.23
N GLN A 9 -5.19 -2.13 -1.43
CA GLN A 9 -5.17 -3.13 -0.37
C GLN A 9 -4.22 -4.23 -0.79
N ILE A 10 -3.29 -4.58 0.09
CA ILE A 10 -2.33 -5.63 -0.19
C ILE A 10 -2.46 -6.75 0.84
N HIS A 11 -2.33 -7.98 0.36
CA HIS A 11 -2.32 -9.18 1.19
C HIS A 11 -0.97 -9.86 1.05
N PHE A 12 -0.38 -10.21 2.17
CA PHE A 12 0.91 -10.89 2.16
C PHE A 12 1.08 -11.72 3.44
N SER A 13 2.05 -12.65 3.41
CA SER A 13 2.34 -13.51 4.55
C SER A 13 3.08 -12.75 5.63
N TYR A 14 3.03 -13.27 6.86
CA TYR A 14 3.75 -12.69 7.98
C TYR A 14 5.26 -12.62 7.72
N ASP A 15 5.79 -13.54 6.91
CA ASP A 15 7.21 -13.56 6.56
C ASP A 15 7.66 -12.29 5.85
N LEU A 16 6.74 -11.62 5.16
CA LEU A 16 7.04 -10.44 4.38
C LEU A 16 6.84 -9.13 5.14
N ILE A 17 6.34 -9.19 6.38
CA ILE A 17 6.07 -7.97 7.15
C ILE A 17 7.28 -7.06 7.23
N GLY A 18 8.43 -7.62 7.57
CA GLY A 18 9.65 -6.83 7.70
C GLY A 18 10.03 -6.10 6.43
N LYS A 19 9.94 -6.78 5.28
CA LYS A 19 10.28 -6.19 3.99
C LYS A 19 9.29 -5.11 3.60
N ILE A 20 8.00 -5.40 3.74
CA ILE A 20 6.93 -4.47 3.37
C ILE A 20 6.97 -3.22 4.25
N ASP A 21 7.09 -3.42 5.57
CA ASP A 21 7.16 -2.32 6.51
C ASP A 21 8.37 -1.42 6.22
N HIS A 22 9.53 -2.03 5.98
CA HIS A 22 10.74 -1.28 5.64
C HIS A 22 10.55 -0.47 4.35
N TYR A 23 9.94 -1.08 3.34
CA TYR A 23 9.69 -0.39 2.08
C TYR A 23 8.79 0.83 2.30
N PHE A 24 7.71 0.66 3.06
CA PHE A 24 6.77 1.74 3.32
C PHE A 24 7.43 2.89 4.08
N ARG A 25 8.29 2.58 5.04
CA ARG A 25 9.04 3.60 5.77
C ARG A 25 10.02 4.35 4.88
N THR A 26 10.71 3.60 4.01
CA THR A 26 11.68 4.20 3.10
C THR A 26 11.01 5.14 2.11
N GLN A 27 9.82 4.78 1.64
CA GLN A 27 9.07 5.56 0.67
C GLN A 27 8.12 6.58 1.30
N ASN A 28 8.06 6.63 2.63
CA ASN A 28 7.14 7.50 3.36
C ASN A 28 5.68 7.29 2.95
N ILE A 29 5.30 6.03 2.77
CA ILE A 29 3.94 5.67 2.40
C ILE A 29 3.11 5.55 3.68
N GLU A 30 1.98 6.23 3.70
CA GLU A 30 1.10 6.21 4.85
C GLU A 30 0.13 5.04 4.74
N VAL A 31 0.10 4.19 5.78
CA VAL A 31 -0.82 3.07 5.86
C VAL A 31 -2.03 3.51 6.67
N ILE A 32 -3.22 3.40 6.06
CA ILE A 32 -4.47 3.81 6.71
C ILE A 32 -4.89 2.78 7.75
N GLU A 33 -4.81 1.51 7.39
CA GLU A 33 -5.29 0.44 8.24
C GLU A 33 -4.42 -0.80 8.07
N GLN A 34 -4.19 -1.52 9.14
CA GLN A 34 -3.45 -2.76 9.16
C GLN A 34 -4.30 -3.83 9.84
N GLN A 35 -4.43 -4.97 9.20
CA GLN A 35 -5.16 -6.11 9.75
C GLN A 35 -4.25 -7.32 9.79
N TYR A 36 -4.26 -8.02 10.91
CA TYR A 36 -3.46 -9.22 11.13
C TYR A 36 -4.41 -10.37 11.43
N GLU A 37 -4.69 -11.16 10.40
CA GLU A 37 -5.54 -12.36 10.50
C GLU A 37 -4.71 -13.57 10.07
N GLU A 38 -5.26 -14.42 9.20
CA GLU A 38 -4.48 -15.51 8.62
C GLU A 38 -3.32 -14.96 7.80
N ASP A 39 -3.58 -13.88 7.06
CA ASP A 39 -2.58 -13.14 6.32
C ASP A 39 -2.60 -11.70 6.79
N VAL A 40 -1.54 -10.97 6.47
CA VAL A 40 -1.46 -9.55 6.79
C VAL A 40 -2.10 -8.76 5.67
N VAL A 41 -2.95 -7.81 6.03
CA VAL A 41 -3.63 -6.93 5.09
C VAL A 41 -3.31 -5.49 5.44
N TYR A 42 -2.79 -4.75 4.48
CA TYR A 42 -2.51 -3.33 4.64
C TYR A 42 -3.36 -2.53 3.67
N HIS A 43 -4.02 -1.49 4.18
CA HIS A 43 -4.69 -0.48 3.37
C HIS A 43 -3.81 0.75 3.34
N PHE A 44 -3.49 1.22 2.16
CA PHE A 44 -2.67 2.42 2.03
C PHE A 44 -3.12 3.27 0.85
N VAL A 45 -2.74 4.55 0.88
CA VAL A 45 -3.00 5.46 -0.22
C VAL A 45 -1.67 6.01 -0.72
N ASN A 46 -1.58 6.18 -2.02
CA ASN A 46 -0.37 6.72 -2.62
C ASN A 46 -0.74 7.44 -3.92
N GLN A 47 0.07 8.42 -4.29
CA GLN A 47 -0.10 9.15 -5.53
C GLN A 47 0.38 8.36 -6.75
N CYS A 48 1.35 7.49 -6.54
CA CYS A 48 1.96 6.70 -7.59
C CYS A 48 1.59 5.23 -7.46
N ASP A 49 1.60 4.53 -8.58
CA ASP A 49 1.38 3.10 -8.59
C ASP A 49 2.68 2.40 -8.19
N ILE A 50 2.67 1.78 -7.02
CA ILE A 50 3.84 1.06 -6.51
C ILE A 50 3.66 -0.45 -6.57
N SER A 51 2.61 -0.92 -7.25
CA SER A 51 2.31 -2.35 -7.32
C SER A 51 3.49 -3.14 -7.92
N LYS A 52 4.13 -2.59 -8.92
CA LYS A 52 5.27 -3.24 -9.56
C LYS A 52 6.42 -3.41 -8.58
N ASP A 53 6.74 -2.38 -7.83
CA ASP A 53 7.81 -2.43 -6.84
C ASP A 53 7.50 -3.46 -5.75
N LEU A 54 6.25 -3.50 -5.29
CA LEU A 54 5.83 -4.46 -4.29
C LEU A 54 5.90 -5.89 -4.82
N MET A 55 5.55 -6.11 -6.08
CA MET A 55 5.65 -7.42 -6.70
C MET A 55 7.10 -7.88 -6.78
N GLU A 56 8.01 -6.99 -7.16
CA GLU A 56 9.43 -7.32 -7.22
C GLU A 56 9.99 -7.61 -5.83
N LEU A 57 9.60 -6.80 -4.86
CA LEU A 57 10.06 -6.95 -3.48
C LEU A 57 9.68 -8.31 -2.89
N SER A 58 8.50 -8.80 -3.23
CA SER A 58 7.96 -10.04 -2.69
C SER A 58 8.10 -11.23 -3.61
N ASN A 59 8.72 -11.06 -4.78
CA ASN A 59 8.80 -12.10 -5.81
C ASN A 59 7.43 -12.61 -6.24
N GLY A 60 6.45 -11.72 -6.31
CA GLY A 60 5.11 -12.05 -6.73
C GLY A 60 4.26 -12.76 -5.68
N LYS A 61 4.73 -12.83 -4.43
CA LYS A 61 4.00 -13.49 -3.36
C LYS A 61 2.97 -12.60 -2.69
N ILE A 62 2.88 -11.37 -3.11
CA ILE A 62 1.94 -10.40 -2.57
C ILE A 62 0.76 -10.27 -3.52
N GLN A 63 -0.42 -10.05 -2.97
CA GLN A 63 -1.62 -9.78 -3.76
C GLN A 63 -1.99 -8.32 -3.58
N ILE A 64 -2.13 -7.61 -4.68
CA ILE A 64 -2.46 -6.19 -4.67
C ILE A 64 -3.83 -6.01 -5.26
N GLN A 65 -4.68 -5.29 -4.55
CA GLN A 65 -6.03 -4.99 -5.01
C GLN A 65 -6.23 -3.48 -5.04
N TYR A 66 -6.63 -2.97 -6.20
CA TYR A 66 -7.01 -1.57 -6.34
C TYR A 66 -8.42 -1.41 -5.80
N ILE A 67 -8.64 -0.42 -4.95
CA ILE A 67 -9.95 -0.20 -4.33
C ILE A 67 -10.66 0.97 -4.99
N GLN A 68 -10.07 2.16 -4.92
CA GLN A 68 -10.72 3.36 -5.48
C GLN A 68 -9.72 4.50 -5.57
N ASP A 69 -10.11 5.52 -6.33
CA ASP A 69 -9.39 6.79 -6.35
C ASP A 69 -9.97 7.70 -5.27
N ILE A 70 -9.09 8.36 -4.55
CA ILE A 70 -9.47 9.35 -3.55
C ILE A 70 -8.95 10.70 -4.01
N GLU A 71 -9.84 11.66 -4.18
CA GLU A 71 -9.44 13.02 -4.49
C GLU A 71 -9.45 13.84 -3.21
N THR A 72 -8.30 14.39 -2.89
CA THR A 72 -8.17 15.26 -1.73
C THR A 72 -8.09 16.68 -2.22
N GLU A 73 -9.13 17.47 -1.94
CA GLU A 73 -9.09 18.89 -2.26
C GLU A 73 -8.33 19.61 -1.16
N CYS A 74 -7.31 20.32 -1.59
CA CYS A 74 -6.63 21.24 -0.70
C CYS A 74 -7.44 22.54 -0.69
N VAL A 75 -8.26 22.72 0.33
CA VAL A 75 -8.99 23.96 0.50
C VAL A 75 -8.08 24.93 1.22
N ILE A 76 -7.79 25.98 0.56
CA ILE A 76 -6.98 27.06 1.15
C ILE A 76 -7.90 28.05 1.83
#